data_66f5ffe054c719f527e86495f8e61827
#
_entry.id   66f5ffe054c719f527e86495f8e61827
#
_cell.length_a   1.000
_cell.length_b   1.000
_cell.length_c   1.000
_cell.angle_alpha   90.00
_cell.angle_beta   90.00
_cell.angle_gamma   90.00
#
_symmetry.space_group_name_H-M   'P 1'
#
loop_
_entity.id
_entity.type
_entity.pdbx_description
1 polymer ?
#
loop_
_entity_poly.entity_id
_entity_poly.type
_entity_poly.pdbx_seq_one_letter_code
_entity_poly.pdbx_strand_id
1 'polypeptide(L)'
;KTAVLYKVNSLKKKNEFTKQTISDISLEFQEAAIDCLLYKTKKVLIDFNLDQVVLSGGVAANKQLRKRFNEELGKKYTVIYPDFSHCTDNGAMIAFSGFEKFSSCDKENNISVNPRWSLEEI
;
A
#
# COMPACT_ATOMS: atom_id res chain seq x y z
N LYS A 1 -14.06 4.11 -3.44
CA LYS A 1 -14.05 4.43 -4.89
C LYS A 1 -15.41 4.94 -5.35
N THR A 2 -16.47 4.19 -5.15
CA THR A 2 -17.85 4.55 -5.59
C THR A 2 -18.38 5.81 -4.90
N ALA A 3 -18.18 5.99 -3.59
CA ALA A 3 -18.59 7.17 -2.84
C ALA A 3 -17.98 8.47 -3.41
N VAL A 4 -16.69 8.45 -3.75
CA VAL A 4 -16.01 9.59 -4.39
C VAL A 4 -16.65 9.90 -5.76
N LEU A 5 -16.93 8.87 -6.56
CA LEU A 5 -17.59 9.04 -7.86
C LEU A 5 -18.95 9.73 -7.72
N TYR A 6 -19.78 9.28 -6.78
CA TYR A 6 -21.09 9.91 -6.53
C TYR A 6 -20.96 11.36 -6.05
N LYS A 7 -20.02 11.65 -5.15
CA LYS A 7 -19.76 13.01 -4.67
C LYS A 7 -19.33 13.93 -5.81
N VAL A 8 -18.38 13.49 -6.65
CA VAL A 8 -17.91 14.25 -7.81
C VAL A 8 -19.04 14.53 -8.80
N ASN A 9 -19.86 13.51 -9.11
CA ASN A 9 -20.99 13.68 -10.01
C ASN A 9 -22.04 14.65 -9.45
N SER A 10 -22.30 14.62 -8.14
CA SER A 10 -23.20 15.56 -7.48
C SER A 10 -22.68 17.00 -7.58
N LEU A 11 -21.39 17.22 -7.32
CA LEU A 11 -20.78 18.56 -7.41
C LEU A 11 -20.77 19.11 -8.83
N LYS A 12 -20.53 18.24 -9.83
CA LYS A 12 -20.63 18.65 -11.25
C LYS A 12 -22.04 19.09 -11.61
N LYS A 13 -23.08 18.37 -11.17
CA LYS A 13 -24.48 18.74 -11.42
C LYS A 13 -24.86 20.08 -10.79
N LYS A 14 -24.21 20.46 -9.67
CA LYS A 14 -24.46 21.72 -8.95
C LYS A 14 -23.58 22.88 -9.42
N ASN A 15 -22.69 22.67 -10.40
CA ASN A 15 -21.64 23.62 -10.80
C ASN A 15 -20.69 24.03 -9.66
N GLU A 16 -20.52 23.15 -8.65
CA GLU A 16 -19.65 23.34 -7.48
C GLU A 16 -18.29 22.62 -7.63
N PHE A 17 -18.00 22.03 -8.77
CA PHE A 17 -16.77 21.27 -9.03
C PHE A 17 -15.63 22.20 -9.41
N THR A 18 -15.06 22.85 -8.39
CA THR A 18 -13.96 23.82 -8.49
C THR A 18 -12.62 23.17 -8.18
N LYS A 19 -11.51 23.90 -8.41
CA LYS A 19 -10.16 23.44 -8.00
C LYS A 19 -10.08 23.20 -6.48
N GLN A 20 -10.77 24.03 -5.69
CA GLN A 20 -10.80 23.88 -4.24
C GLN A 20 -11.51 22.59 -3.84
N THR A 21 -12.72 22.33 -4.39
CA THR A 21 -13.46 21.10 -4.06
C THR A 21 -12.74 19.83 -4.52
N ILE A 22 -11.94 19.89 -5.59
CA ILE A 22 -11.07 18.77 -5.99
C ILE A 22 -9.98 18.53 -4.96
N SER A 23 -9.32 19.59 -4.48
CA SER A 23 -8.29 19.50 -3.46
C SER A 23 -8.85 18.92 -2.15
N ASP A 24 -9.99 19.43 -1.70
CA ASP A 24 -10.67 18.99 -0.47
C ASP A 24 -11.03 17.50 -0.54
N ILE A 25 -11.66 17.05 -1.64
CA ILE A 25 -12.02 15.65 -1.83
C ILE A 25 -10.78 14.76 -1.89
N SER A 26 -9.70 15.24 -2.52
CA SER A 26 -8.45 14.47 -2.62
C SER A 26 -7.80 14.29 -1.25
N LEU A 27 -7.80 15.34 -0.43
CA LEU A 27 -7.31 15.30 0.95
C LEU A 27 -8.14 14.34 1.80
N GLU A 28 -9.45 14.53 1.82
CA GLU A 28 -10.38 13.68 2.59
C GLU A 28 -10.29 12.20 2.19
N PHE A 29 -10.16 11.92 0.90
CA PHE A 29 -9.99 10.56 0.41
C PHE A 29 -8.67 9.94 0.88
N GLN A 30 -7.56 10.71 0.81
CA GLN A 30 -6.25 10.25 1.28
C GLN A 30 -6.28 9.96 2.78
N GLU A 31 -6.80 10.88 3.60
CA GLU A 31 -6.89 10.68 5.05
C GLU A 31 -7.78 9.48 5.41
N ALA A 32 -8.95 9.35 4.79
CA ALA A 32 -9.84 8.21 5.03
C ALA A 32 -9.20 6.86 4.66
N ALA A 33 -8.40 6.82 3.59
CA ALA A 33 -7.67 5.61 3.19
C ALA A 33 -6.58 5.28 4.21
N ILE A 34 -5.82 6.27 4.68
CA ILE A 34 -4.77 6.12 5.69
C ILE A 34 -5.38 5.66 7.02
N ASP A 35 -6.48 6.26 7.46
CA ASP A 35 -7.18 5.88 8.69
C ASP A 35 -7.64 4.42 8.65
N CYS A 36 -8.17 3.98 7.51
CA CYS A 36 -8.59 2.59 7.32
C CYS A 36 -7.40 1.62 7.44
N LEU A 37 -6.27 1.95 6.82
CA LEU A 37 -5.04 1.13 6.90
C LEU A 37 -4.50 1.11 8.33
N LEU A 38 -4.38 2.26 8.98
CA LEU A 38 -3.91 2.37 10.36
C LEU A 38 -4.78 1.57 11.32
N TYR A 39 -6.10 1.71 11.22
CA TYR A 39 -7.03 0.97 12.09
C TYR A 39 -6.84 -0.54 11.95
N LYS A 40 -6.79 -1.05 10.72
CA LYS A 40 -6.61 -2.48 10.47
C LYS A 40 -5.24 -2.97 10.92
N THR A 41 -4.18 -2.21 10.65
CA THR A 41 -2.82 -2.56 11.08
C THR A 41 -2.71 -2.60 12.60
N LYS A 42 -3.25 -1.59 13.31
CA LYS A 42 -3.29 -1.59 14.79
C LYS A 42 -4.00 -2.81 15.33
N LYS A 43 -5.14 -3.16 14.75
CA LYS A 43 -5.90 -4.33 15.17
C LYS A 43 -5.07 -5.61 15.01
N VAL A 44 -4.46 -5.83 13.87
CA VAL A 44 -3.62 -7.01 13.61
C VAL A 44 -2.42 -7.07 14.56
N LEU A 45 -1.71 -5.95 14.77
CA LEU A 45 -0.58 -5.89 15.70
C LEU A 45 -0.97 -6.30 17.13
N ILE A 46 -2.17 -5.90 17.57
CA ILE A 46 -2.70 -6.26 18.90
C ILE A 46 -3.17 -7.72 18.92
N ASP A 47 -4.00 -8.12 17.98
CA ASP A 47 -4.64 -9.45 17.96
C ASP A 47 -3.60 -10.59 17.85
N PHE A 48 -2.49 -10.33 17.14
CA PHE A 48 -1.41 -11.31 16.94
C PHE A 48 -0.17 -11.05 17.80
N ASN A 49 -0.23 -10.07 18.70
CA ASN A 49 0.88 -9.70 19.59
C ASN A 49 2.21 -9.46 18.83
N LEU A 50 2.13 -8.70 17.72
CA LEU A 50 3.28 -8.36 16.91
C LEU A 50 3.91 -7.05 17.37
N ASP A 51 5.21 -6.90 17.22
CA ASP A 51 5.99 -5.74 17.62
C ASP A 51 6.49 -4.90 16.42
N GLN A 52 6.33 -5.42 15.21
CA GLN A 52 6.81 -4.75 13.99
C GLN A 52 5.83 -4.85 12.83
N VAL A 53 5.92 -3.88 11.94
CA VAL A 53 5.17 -3.82 10.68
C VAL A 53 6.04 -3.32 9.55
N VAL A 54 5.95 -3.98 8.40
CA VAL A 54 6.61 -3.57 7.16
C VAL A 54 5.58 -3.02 6.20
N LEU A 55 5.76 -1.78 5.73
CA LEU A 55 4.97 -1.20 4.66
C LEU A 55 5.75 -1.31 3.34
N SER A 56 5.17 -1.99 2.36
CA SER A 56 5.78 -2.21 1.05
C SER A 56 4.78 -1.93 -0.08
N GLY A 57 5.27 -1.91 -1.31
CA GLY A 57 4.47 -1.65 -2.51
C GLY A 57 4.28 -0.17 -2.81
N GLY A 58 3.64 0.15 -3.94
CA GLY A 58 3.53 1.52 -4.47
C GLY A 58 2.90 2.52 -3.51
N VAL A 59 1.91 2.10 -2.70
CA VAL A 59 1.25 2.98 -1.71
C VAL A 59 2.21 3.37 -0.57
N ALA A 60 3.22 2.53 -0.27
CA ALA A 60 4.25 2.86 0.72
C ALA A 60 5.14 4.05 0.33
N ALA A 61 5.10 4.51 -0.92
CA ALA A 61 5.73 5.76 -1.36
C ALA A 61 4.96 7.02 -0.92
N ASN A 62 3.73 6.89 -0.41
CA ASN A 62 2.95 8.03 0.05
C ASN A 62 3.55 8.62 1.34
N LYS A 63 4.02 9.87 1.27
CA LYS A 63 4.67 10.55 2.40
C LYS A 63 3.74 10.76 3.59
N GLN A 64 2.46 11.04 3.34
CA GLN A 64 1.48 11.25 4.40
C GLN A 64 1.19 9.93 5.14
N LEU A 65 1.09 8.83 4.41
CA LEU A 65 0.97 7.50 5.00
C LEU A 65 2.13 7.21 5.96
N ARG A 66 3.37 7.37 5.49
CA ARG A 66 4.57 7.15 6.33
C ARG A 66 4.58 8.03 7.57
N LYS A 67 4.26 9.32 7.39
CA LYS A 67 4.17 10.26 8.51
C LYS A 67 3.17 9.78 9.56
N ARG A 68 1.94 9.49 9.16
CA ARG A 68 0.87 9.03 10.07
C ARG A 68 1.21 7.69 10.75
N PHE A 69 1.81 6.74 10.02
CA PHE A 69 2.24 5.48 10.62
C PHE A 69 3.33 5.67 11.67
N ASN A 70 4.31 6.54 11.41
CA ASN A 70 5.35 6.85 12.41
C ASN A 70 4.78 7.55 13.64
N GLU A 71 3.89 8.53 13.47
CA GLU A 71 3.28 9.28 14.56
C GLU A 71 2.41 8.40 15.47
N GLU A 72 1.65 7.48 14.87
CA GLU A 72 0.67 6.69 15.59
C GLU A 72 1.16 5.32 16.06
N LEU A 73 2.09 4.71 15.33
CA LEU A 73 2.62 3.38 15.64
C LEU A 73 4.08 3.41 16.12
N GLY A 74 4.89 4.33 15.62
CA GLY A 74 6.34 4.34 15.85
C GLY A 74 6.79 4.49 17.30
N LYS A 75 5.91 4.90 18.22
CA LYS A 75 6.20 4.95 19.66
C LYS A 75 6.14 3.57 20.34
N LYS A 76 5.40 2.65 19.78
CA LYS A 76 5.12 1.34 20.39
C LYS A 76 5.63 0.17 19.54
N TYR A 77 5.66 0.36 18.23
CA TYR A 77 5.98 -0.68 17.25
C TYR A 77 7.14 -0.24 16.35
N THR A 78 7.91 -1.19 15.85
CA THR A 78 8.90 -0.93 14.82
C THR A 78 8.23 -0.84 13.46
N VAL A 79 8.30 0.34 12.80
CA VAL A 79 7.74 0.55 11.47
C VAL A 79 8.86 0.60 10.45
N ILE A 80 8.84 -0.30 9.48
CA ILE A 80 9.90 -0.47 8.48
C ILE A 80 9.35 -0.09 7.10
N TYR A 81 10.14 0.63 6.32
CA TYR A 81 9.83 1.05 4.95
C TYR A 81 11.00 0.74 4.03
N PRO A 82 10.74 0.33 2.77
CA PRO A 82 11.76 0.34 1.75
C PRO A 82 12.11 1.79 1.36
N ASP A 83 13.28 1.97 0.74
CA ASP A 83 13.57 3.23 0.06
C ASP A 83 12.52 3.54 -0.99
N PHE A 84 12.31 4.84 -1.29
CA PHE A 84 11.30 5.26 -2.25
C PHE A 84 11.50 4.65 -3.64
N SER A 85 12.76 4.45 -4.05
CA SER A 85 13.14 3.80 -5.31
C SER A 85 12.70 2.34 -5.40
N HIS A 86 12.45 1.68 -4.27
CA HIS A 86 12.07 0.27 -4.18
C HIS A 86 10.59 0.06 -3.83
N CYS A 87 9.78 1.13 -3.78
CA CYS A 87 8.35 1.03 -3.48
C CYS A 87 7.51 0.51 -4.65
N THR A 88 8.00 0.65 -5.88
CA THR A 88 7.33 0.14 -7.09
C THR A 88 8.09 -1.05 -7.66
N ASP A 89 7.44 -1.78 -8.55
CA ASP A 89 8.06 -2.90 -9.24
C ASP A 89 9.38 -2.47 -9.88
N ASN A 90 10.43 -3.24 -9.64
CA ASN A 90 11.75 -2.95 -10.16
C ASN A 90 12.57 -4.23 -10.36
N GLY A 91 13.58 -4.15 -11.25
CA GLY A 91 14.42 -5.30 -11.60
C GLY A 91 15.23 -5.85 -10.43
N ALA A 92 15.58 -5.02 -9.44
CA ALA A 92 16.34 -5.47 -8.27
C ALA A 92 15.53 -6.43 -7.40
N MET A 93 14.22 -6.18 -7.22
CA MET A 93 13.32 -7.10 -6.49
C MET A 93 13.25 -8.47 -7.18
N ILE A 94 13.13 -8.48 -8.50
CA ILE A 94 13.07 -9.72 -9.28
C ILE A 94 14.40 -10.46 -9.24
N ALA A 95 15.51 -9.75 -9.40
CA ALA A 95 16.86 -10.32 -9.31
C ALA A 95 17.13 -10.92 -7.93
N PHE A 96 16.72 -10.23 -6.85
CA PHE A 96 16.87 -10.73 -5.48
C PHE A 96 16.02 -12.01 -5.26
N SER A 97 14.75 -11.99 -5.64
CA SER A 97 13.88 -13.17 -5.54
C SER A 97 14.40 -14.35 -6.37
N GLY A 98 14.93 -14.08 -7.56
CA GLY A 98 15.57 -15.09 -8.40
C GLY A 98 16.84 -15.66 -7.76
N PHE A 99 17.66 -14.82 -7.11
CA PHE A 99 18.84 -15.27 -6.40
C PHE A 99 18.49 -16.16 -5.21
N GLU A 100 17.56 -15.76 -4.37
CA GLU A 100 17.11 -16.54 -3.20
C GLU A 100 16.55 -17.92 -3.59
N LYS A 101 15.80 -17.96 -4.71
CA LYS A 101 15.16 -19.19 -5.19
C LYS A 101 16.01 -19.98 -6.21
N PHE A 102 17.22 -19.52 -6.53
CA PHE A 102 18.04 -20.12 -7.61
C PHE A 102 18.32 -21.59 -7.42
N SER A 103 18.55 -22.03 -6.19
CA SER A 103 18.85 -23.43 -5.87
C SER A 103 17.62 -24.35 -5.92
N SER A 104 16.41 -23.79 -5.83
CA SER A 104 15.15 -24.52 -5.80
C SER A 104 14.32 -24.37 -7.09
N CYS A 105 14.80 -23.55 -8.04
CA CYS A 105 14.13 -23.39 -9.33
C CYS A 105 14.28 -24.64 -10.18
N ASP A 106 13.16 -25.16 -10.69
CA ASP A 106 13.16 -26.11 -11.78
C ASP A 106 13.82 -25.49 -13.00
N LYS A 107 14.82 -26.19 -13.54
CA LYS A 107 15.54 -25.75 -14.75
C LYS A 107 14.76 -25.98 -16.05
N GLU A 108 13.51 -26.37 -15.95
CA GLU A 108 12.64 -26.51 -17.10
C GLU A 108 12.19 -25.13 -17.57
N ASN A 109 12.40 -24.85 -18.87
CA ASN A 109 12.10 -23.56 -19.52
C ASN A 109 10.57 -23.31 -19.72
N ASN A 110 9.73 -23.84 -18.85
CA ASN A 110 8.29 -23.58 -18.87
C ASN A 110 7.96 -22.31 -18.11
N ILE A 111 7.97 -21.18 -18.81
CA ILE A 111 7.55 -19.89 -18.24
C ILE A 111 6.03 -19.78 -18.41
N SER A 112 5.29 -19.88 -17.31
CA SER A 112 3.85 -19.56 -17.26
C SER A 112 3.62 -18.27 -16.50
N VAL A 113 2.64 -17.48 -16.96
CA VAL A 113 2.22 -16.24 -16.30
C VAL A 113 0.98 -16.55 -15.47
N ASN A 114 1.06 -16.36 -14.16
CA ASN A 114 -0.09 -16.51 -13.25
C ASN A 114 -0.44 -15.16 -12.59
N PRO A 115 -1.33 -14.36 -13.19
CA PRO A 115 -1.64 -12.99 -12.70
C PRO A 115 -2.34 -12.93 -11.35
N ARG A 116 -2.84 -14.06 -10.86
CA ARG A 116 -3.57 -14.17 -9.58
C ARG A 116 -2.98 -15.26 -8.70
N TRP A 117 -1.68 -15.38 -8.71
CA TRP A 117 -1.00 -16.38 -7.90
C TRP A 117 -1.26 -16.13 -6.40
N SER A 118 -1.72 -17.18 -5.73
CA SER A 118 -1.95 -17.11 -4.28
C SER A 118 -0.63 -17.12 -3.53
N LEU A 119 -0.53 -16.31 -2.47
CA LEU A 119 0.64 -16.34 -1.57
C LEU A 119 0.78 -17.68 -0.83
N GLU A 120 -0.29 -18.46 -0.73
CA GLU A 120 -0.29 -19.79 -0.12
C GLU A 120 0.34 -20.87 -1.02
N GLU A 121 0.58 -20.55 -2.29
CA GLU A 121 1.15 -21.46 -3.30
C GLU A 121 2.62 -21.15 -3.63
N ILE A 122 3.27 -20.24 -2.87
CA ILE A 122 4.65 -19.79 -3.13
C ILE A 122 5.65 -20.50 -2.22
#